data_e83d190c13d87e8c5feffe051f1476a9
#
_entry.id   e83d190c13d87e8c5feffe051f1476a9
#
_cell.length_a   1.000
_cell.length_b   1.000
_cell.length_c   1.000
_cell.angle_alpha   90.00
_cell.angle_beta   90.00
_cell.angle_gamma   90.00
#
_symmetry.space_group_name_H-M   'P 1'
#
loop_
_entity.id
_entity.type
_entity.pdbx_description
1 polymer ?
#
loop_
_entity_poly.entity_id
_entity_poly.type
_entity_poly.pdbx_seq_one_letter_code
_entity_poly.pdbx_strand_id
1 'polypeptide(L)'
;MSLYNIANKNLTALTPTTFAAEGLQERHDLQEALKGCIDAIAPDCLVISEEFSDWEDSRRRIDLLAIDKNANLVVIELKRDEIGAHMELQALRYAAMISTMTFDKACDYYAQYLKKEGQEIDAREAILEFVDLDENSLDDFGNDVRIVLASADFGKELTTSVLWLRDKGIDISCVRLTPYRYKEDVLINAEQIIPVPEVEEYQVKFREKRAEQRTSVQKGEKDYSEYRYNGHIYKKRHLALALVTDWIEKHQPQSLNDVLNAFNEPVRRRIAILADDIPQGRIRRFHSDEDALITLPNDEVIAITNQWSLSNITRLIHFAEQSGMVVEKAD
;
A
#
# COMPACT_ATOMS: atom_id res chain seq x y z
N MET A 1 6.95 19.79 -20.65
CA MET A 1 5.60 20.42 -20.65
C MET A 1 5.74 21.91 -20.42
N SER A 2 4.86 22.78 -20.99
CA SER A 2 4.93 24.23 -20.77
C SER A 2 3.85 24.63 -19.78
N LEU A 3 4.23 25.33 -18.71
CA LEU A 3 3.31 25.85 -17.72
C LEU A 3 2.96 27.29 -18.02
N TYR A 4 1.70 27.67 -17.91
CA TYR A 4 1.21 29.01 -18.20
C TYR A 4 0.42 29.55 -17.01
N ASN A 5 0.62 30.83 -16.73
CA ASN A 5 -0.27 31.58 -15.85
C ASN A 5 -1.38 32.23 -16.67
N ILE A 6 -2.64 32.13 -16.25
CA ILE A 6 -3.77 32.82 -16.82
C ILE A 6 -4.18 34.02 -15.93
N ALA A 7 -4.06 35.23 -16.45
CA ALA A 7 -4.50 36.43 -15.75
C ALA A 7 -5.17 37.37 -16.76
N ASN A 8 -6.30 37.98 -16.39
CA ASN A 8 -7.05 38.94 -17.24
C ASN A 8 -7.31 38.40 -18.65
N LYS A 9 -7.66 37.12 -18.81
CA LYS A 9 -7.89 36.40 -20.08
C LYS A 9 -6.65 36.28 -20.99
N ASN A 10 -5.46 36.51 -20.45
CA ASN A 10 -4.18 36.35 -21.15
C ASN A 10 -3.40 35.17 -20.57
N LEU A 11 -2.76 34.38 -21.44
CA LEU A 11 -1.82 33.31 -21.06
C LEU A 11 -0.40 33.86 -21.16
N THR A 12 0.34 33.73 -20.07
CA THR A 12 1.77 34.04 -20.00
C THR A 12 2.54 32.78 -19.68
N ALA A 13 3.48 32.39 -20.56
CA ALA A 13 4.32 31.23 -20.32
C ALA A 13 5.24 31.49 -19.12
N LEU A 14 5.33 30.51 -18.23
CA LEU A 14 6.32 30.50 -17.14
C LEU A 14 7.66 30.01 -17.69
N THR A 15 8.73 30.63 -17.24
CA THR A 15 10.09 30.25 -17.66
C THR A 15 10.56 29.10 -16.78
N PRO A 16 10.90 27.94 -17.34
CA PRO A 16 11.57 26.88 -16.58
C PRO A 16 12.88 27.40 -16.01
N THR A 17 13.20 26.95 -14.81
CA THR A 17 14.47 27.25 -14.14
C THR A 17 15.13 25.95 -13.68
N THR A 18 16.17 26.03 -12.87
CA THR A 18 16.82 24.86 -12.25
C THR A 18 16.87 25.05 -10.74
N PHE A 19 16.85 23.95 -9.98
CA PHE A 19 16.98 24.02 -8.52
C PHE A 19 18.27 24.73 -8.11
N ALA A 20 19.36 24.53 -8.87
CA ALA A 20 20.63 25.22 -8.63
C ALA A 20 20.56 26.74 -8.87
N ALA A 21 19.88 27.18 -9.93
CA ALA A 21 19.70 28.61 -10.22
C ALA A 21 18.85 29.31 -9.16
N GLU A 22 17.92 28.57 -8.54
CA GLU A 22 17.07 29.06 -7.46
C GLU A 22 17.72 28.92 -6.08
N GLY A 23 18.94 28.39 -6.01
CA GLY A 23 19.66 28.18 -4.74
C GLY A 23 19.11 27.04 -3.88
N LEU A 24 18.16 26.25 -4.41
CA LEU A 24 17.54 25.15 -3.68
C LEU A 24 18.47 23.95 -3.60
N GLN A 25 18.65 23.43 -2.39
CA GLN A 25 19.48 22.26 -2.09
C GLN A 25 18.63 20.98 -2.07
N GLU A 26 19.27 19.83 -2.42
CA GLU A 26 18.59 18.54 -2.50
C GLU A 26 18.00 18.13 -1.15
N ARG A 27 18.79 18.17 -0.08
CA ARG A 27 18.38 17.69 1.25
C ARG A 27 17.60 18.72 2.07
N HIS A 28 18.07 19.96 2.10
CA HIS A 28 17.49 20.96 3.00
C HIS A 28 16.23 21.59 2.47
N ASP A 29 16.07 21.65 1.14
CA ASP A 29 14.91 22.33 0.55
C ASP A 29 13.98 21.33 -0.15
N LEU A 30 14.51 20.55 -1.10
CA LEU A 30 13.68 19.67 -1.91
C LEU A 30 13.16 18.48 -1.10
N GLN A 31 14.03 17.79 -0.36
CA GLN A 31 13.64 16.65 0.46
C GLN A 31 12.65 17.06 1.56
N GLU A 32 12.90 18.18 2.25
CA GLU A 32 12.01 18.70 3.29
C GLU A 32 10.63 19.07 2.72
N ALA A 33 10.60 19.76 1.56
CA ALA A 33 9.34 20.12 0.92
C ALA A 33 8.54 18.88 0.50
N LEU A 34 9.21 17.87 -0.09
CA LEU A 34 8.58 16.62 -0.52
C LEU A 34 8.16 15.73 0.66
N LYS A 35 8.93 15.72 1.74
CA LYS A 35 8.55 15.05 2.99
C LYS A 35 7.23 15.61 3.53
N GLY A 36 7.07 16.93 3.50
CA GLY A 36 5.83 17.60 3.92
C GLY A 36 4.65 17.42 2.95
N CYS A 37 4.90 17.04 1.70
CA CYS A 37 3.89 16.83 0.67
C CYS A 37 4.24 15.62 -0.20
N ILE A 38 4.30 14.44 0.43
CA ILE A 38 4.77 13.20 -0.22
C ILE A 38 3.88 12.78 -1.38
N ASP A 39 2.59 13.11 -1.34
CA ASP A 39 1.62 12.81 -2.39
C ASP A 39 1.99 13.44 -3.75
N ALA A 40 2.83 14.48 -3.76
CA ALA A 40 3.32 15.07 -5.00
C ALA A 40 4.16 14.09 -5.84
N ILE A 41 4.83 13.11 -5.21
CA ILE A 41 5.72 12.15 -5.90
C ILE A 41 5.36 10.69 -5.62
N ALA A 42 4.74 10.41 -4.49
CA ALA A 42 4.36 9.07 -4.04
C ALA A 42 2.98 9.14 -3.35
N PRO A 43 1.89 9.22 -4.13
CA PRO A 43 0.54 9.22 -3.56
C PRO A 43 0.27 8.01 -2.68
N ASP A 44 -0.55 8.21 -1.65
CA ASP A 44 -0.93 7.16 -0.71
C ASP A 44 0.26 6.51 0.02
N CYS A 45 1.28 7.31 0.37
CA CYS A 45 2.44 6.87 1.13
C CYS A 45 2.55 7.59 2.48
N LEU A 46 3.01 6.87 3.50
CA LEU A 46 3.37 7.37 4.83
C LEU A 46 4.90 7.33 4.97
N VAL A 47 5.55 8.49 5.12
CA VAL A 47 6.99 8.55 5.38
C VAL A 47 7.25 8.05 6.80
N ILE A 48 8.12 7.05 6.93
CA ILE A 48 8.49 6.44 8.22
C ILE A 48 9.94 6.71 8.62
N SER A 49 10.78 7.17 7.70
CA SER A 49 12.15 7.59 7.99
C SER A 49 12.71 8.49 6.90
N GLU A 50 13.61 9.37 7.27
CA GLU A 50 14.46 10.15 6.38
C GLU A 50 15.93 9.81 6.59
N GLU A 51 16.77 9.91 5.55
CA GLU A 51 18.21 9.61 5.62
C GLU A 51 18.48 8.23 6.26
N PHE A 52 17.64 7.25 5.92
CA PHE A 52 17.69 5.92 6.52
C PHE A 52 19.01 5.21 6.21
N SER A 53 19.74 4.77 7.22
CA SER A 53 21.12 4.25 7.09
C SER A 53 21.47 3.14 8.07
N ASP A 54 20.51 2.33 8.50
CA ASP A 54 20.77 1.23 9.44
C ASP A 54 21.42 0.02 8.72
N TRP A 55 22.68 0.23 8.27
CA TRP A 55 23.49 -0.78 7.60
C TRP A 55 24.79 -0.98 8.36
N GLU A 56 25.17 -2.23 8.66
CA GLU A 56 26.40 -2.55 9.39
C GLU A 56 27.68 -2.07 8.67
N ASP A 57 27.70 -2.03 7.33
CA ASP A 57 28.90 -1.78 6.53
C ASP A 57 28.78 -0.64 5.49
N SER A 58 27.74 0.20 5.53
CA SER A 58 27.52 1.23 4.50
C SER A 58 27.19 2.60 5.08
N ARG A 59 27.84 3.64 4.53
CA ARG A 59 27.51 5.05 4.80
C ARG A 59 26.40 5.59 3.89
N ARG A 60 25.78 4.73 3.10
CA ARG A 60 24.73 5.11 2.16
C ARG A 60 23.41 5.27 2.89
N ARG A 61 22.54 6.11 2.35
CA ARG A 61 21.27 6.45 2.98
C ARG A 61 20.18 6.47 1.93
N ILE A 62 19.00 6.02 2.31
CA ILE A 62 17.75 6.23 1.55
C ILE A 62 17.28 7.64 1.89
N ASP A 63 17.00 8.47 0.91
CA ASP A 63 16.55 9.84 1.16
C ASP A 63 15.23 9.85 1.94
N LEU A 64 14.20 9.12 1.47
CA LEU A 64 12.97 8.89 2.22
C LEU A 64 12.56 7.41 2.14
N LEU A 65 12.23 6.84 3.30
CA LEU A 65 11.63 5.52 3.42
C LEU A 65 10.16 5.69 3.82
N ALA A 66 9.27 5.04 3.09
CA ALA A 66 7.83 5.14 3.33
C ALA A 66 7.15 3.77 3.28
N ILE A 67 5.86 3.75 3.63
CA ILE A 67 4.96 2.60 3.50
C ILE A 67 3.78 3.05 2.64
N ASP A 68 3.35 2.25 1.67
CA ASP A 68 2.14 2.54 0.90
C ASP A 68 0.88 1.90 1.53
N LYS A 69 -0.30 2.25 0.98
CA LYS A 69 -1.60 1.71 1.45
C LYS A 69 -1.75 0.19 1.31
N ASN A 70 -0.89 -0.46 0.55
CA ASN A 70 -0.87 -1.92 0.39
C ASN A 70 0.12 -2.58 1.35
N ALA A 71 0.65 -1.83 2.32
CA ALA A 71 1.66 -2.26 3.28
C ALA A 71 3.01 -2.65 2.65
N ASN A 72 3.30 -2.17 1.45
CA ASN A 72 4.61 -2.33 0.83
C ASN A 72 5.58 -1.25 1.33
N LEU A 73 6.84 -1.61 1.45
CA LEU A 73 7.90 -0.65 1.71
C LEU A 73 8.18 0.18 0.44
N VAL A 74 8.42 1.47 0.59
CA VAL A 74 8.67 2.39 -0.52
C VAL A 74 10.01 3.08 -0.33
N VAL A 75 10.95 2.80 -1.24
CA VAL A 75 12.22 3.51 -1.35
C VAL A 75 12.04 4.72 -2.23
N ILE A 76 12.31 5.89 -1.73
CA ILE A 76 12.26 7.14 -2.48
C ILE A 76 13.66 7.72 -2.56
N GLU A 77 14.15 7.90 -3.76
CA GLU A 77 15.45 8.48 -4.07
C GLU A 77 15.25 9.80 -4.80
N LEU A 78 15.92 10.84 -4.33
CA LEU A 78 15.80 12.20 -4.85
C LEU A 78 17.10 12.63 -5.51
N LYS A 79 17.01 13.35 -6.63
CA LYS A 79 18.17 14.01 -7.25
C LYS A 79 17.76 15.39 -7.75
N ARG A 80 18.60 16.35 -7.39
CA ARG A 80 18.45 17.73 -7.85
C ARG A 80 18.98 17.93 -9.27
N ASP A 81 20.00 17.17 -9.65
CA ASP A 81 20.74 17.40 -10.89
C ASP A 81 20.06 16.74 -12.09
N GLU A 82 20.31 17.32 -13.28
CA GLU A 82 19.70 16.92 -14.55
C GLU A 82 20.05 15.49 -15.00
N ILE A 83 21.11 14.91 -14.47
CA ILE A 83 21.56 13.57 -14.82
C ILE A 83 21.52 12.73 -13.54
N GLY A 84 20.40 12.16 -13.21
CA GLY A 84 20.26 11.24 -12.08
C GLY A 84 21.08 9.95 -12.27
N ALA A 85 22.38 10.09 -12.57
CA ALA A 85 23.27 9.01 -12.91
C ALA A 85 23.29 7.95 -11.80
N HIS A 86 22.92 6.71 -12.14
CA HIS A 86 22.95 5.54 -11.27
C HIS A 86 21.97 5.54 -10.08
N MET A 87 20.98 6.46 -10.04
CA MET A 87 20.01 6.47 -8.95
C MET A 87 19.15 5.20 -8.93
N GLU A 88 18.85 4.62 -10.10
CA GLU A 88 18.12 3.36 -10.22
C GLU A 88 18.90 2.20 -9.58
N LEU A 89 20.22 2.15 -9.76
CA LEU A 89 21.08 1.12 -9.16
C LEU A 89 21.20 1.31 -7.65
N GLN A 90 21.20 2.56 -7.18
CA GLN A 90 21.23 2.91 -5.77
C GLN A 90 19.91 2.47 -5.11
N ALA A 91 18.78 2.86 -5.69
CA ALA A 91 17.46 2.51 -5.19
C ALA A 91 17.19 1.01 -5.20
N LEU A 92 17.63 0.28 -6.23
CA LEU A 92 17.56 -1.19 -6.26
C LEU A 92 18.33 -1.86 -5.13
N ARG A 93 19.54 -1.36 -4.80
CA ARG A 93 20.30 -1.87 -3.65
C ARG A 93 19.56 -1.64 -2.35
N TYR A 94 18.98 -0.47 -2.17
CA TYR A 94 18.20 -0.15 -0.98
C TYR A 94 16.95 -1.01 -0.89
N ALA A 95 16.21 -1.17 -1.98
CA ALA A 95 15.06 -2.05 -2.04
C ALA A 95 15.43 -3.48 -1.63
N ALA A 96 16.53 -4.01 -2.15
CA ALA A 96 17.02 -5.32 -1.76
C ALA A 96 17.42 -5.40 -0.27
N MET A 97 18.01 -4.32 0.29
CA MET A 97 18.44 -4.29 1.68
C MET A 97 17.27 -4.22 2.66
N ILE A 98 16.20 -3.49 2.31
CA ILE A 98 15.02 -3.36 3.19
C ILE A 98 13.96 -4.45 2.95
N SER A 99 14.09 -5.28 1.91
CA SER A 99 13.11 -6.32 1.57
C SER A 99 12.88 -7.36 2.69
N THR A 100 13.78 -7.42 3.67
CA THR A 100 13.66 -8.29 4.85
C THR A 100 13.21 -7.53 6.10
N MET A 101 12.82 -6.27 5.96
CA MET A 101 12.36 -5.46 7.08
C MET A 101 11.02 -5.99 7.61
N THR A 102 10.98 -6.28 8.89
CA THR A 102 9.75 -6.72 9.56
C THR A 102 8.88 -5.51 9.93
N PHE A 103 7.61 -5.75 10.15
CA PHE A 103 6.69 -4.72 10.63
C PHE A 103 7.16 -4.07 11.95
N ASP A 104 7.65 -4.86 12.90
CA ASP A 104 8.14 -4.35 14.18
C ASP A 104 9.32 -3.38 13.97
N LYS A 105 10.26 -3.73 13.09
CA LYS A 105 11.36 -2.83 12.73
C LYS A 105 10.88 -1.53 12.05
N ALA A 106 9.90 -1.62 11.17
CA ALA A 106 9.30 -0.43 10.55
C ALA A 106 8.65 0.48 11.61
N CYS A 107 7.96 -0.09 12.61
CA CYS A 107 7.42 0.65 13.74
C CYS A 107 8.53 1.33 14.56
N ASP A 108 9.64 0.63 14.84
CA ASP A 108 10.77 1.20 15.58
C ASP A 108 11.39 2.41 14.86
N TYR A 109 11.57 2.33 13.54
CA TYR A 109 12.09 3.45 12.74
C TYR A 109 11.10 4.60 12.69
N TYR A 110 9.81 4.30 12.54
CA TYR A 110 8.79 5.34 12.53
C TYR A 110 8.68 6.04 13.89
N ALA A 111 8.79 5.32 14.99
CA ALA A 111 8.82 5.90 16.33
C ALA A 111 10.02 6.85 16.51
N GLN A 112 11.20 6.48 16.01
CA GLN A 112 12.38 7.35 16.03
C GLN A 112 12.18 8.60 15.16
N TYR A 113 11.58 8.44 13.98
CA TYR A 113 11.25 9.54 13.08
C TYR A 113 10.23 10.51 13.73
N LEU A 114 9.14 10.01 14.27
CA LEU A 114 8.12 10.81 14.97
C LEU A 114 8.72 11.59 16.15
N LYS A 115 9.57 10.95 16.92
CA LYS A 115 10.29 11.61 18.04
C LYS A 115 11.20 12.75 17.55
N LYS A 116 11.89 12.56 16.41
CA LYS A 116 12.71 13.60 15.78
C LYS A 116 11.87 14.78 15.29
N GLU A 117 10.67 14.51 14.76
CA GLU A 117 9.72 15.52 14.32
C GLU A 117 8.91 16.14 15.48
N GLY A 118 9.18 15.73 16.74
CA GLY A 118 8.49 16.24 17.93
C GLY A 118 7.02 15.80 18.05
N GLN A 119 6.67 14.69 17.42
CA GLN A 119 5.31 14.14 17.45
C GLN A 119 5.20 13.02 18.50
N GLU A 120 4.21 13.10 19.36
CA GLU A 120 3.88 12.08 20.37
C GLU A 120 2.72 11.19 19.89
N ILE A 121 3.00 10.37 18.87
CA ILE A 121 2.03 9.44 18.25
C ILE A 121 2.57 8.02 18.42
N ASP A 122 1.69 7.05 18.70
CA ASP A 122 2.07 5.64 18.67
C ASP A 122 2.32 5.20 17.23
N ALA A 123 3.58 4.89 16.93
CA ALA A 123 4.03 4.55 15.58
C ALA A 123 3.33 3.29 15.05
N ARG A 124 3.11 2.30 15.91
CA ARG A 124 2.49 1.03 15.53
C ARG A 124 1.04 1.24 15.16
N GLU A 125 0.30 1.95 16.02
CA GLU A 125 -1.10 2.27 15.80
C GLU A 125 -1.28 3.13 14.55
N ALA A 126 -0.43 4.14 14.35
CA ALA A 126 -0.47 5.01 13.19
C ALA A 126 -0.19 4.26 11.86
N ILE A 127 0.77 3.31 11.83
CA ILE A 127 1.00 2.50 10.64
C ILE A 127 -0.22 1.59 10.38
N LEU A 128 -0.72 0.89 11.40
CA LEU A 128 -1.88 0.01 11.26
C LEU A 128 -3.11 0.76 10.75
N GLU A 129 -3.37 1.95 11.28
CA GLU A 129 -4.46 2.81 10.82
C GLU A 129 -4.22 3.26 9.36
N PHE A 130 -3.00 3.66 9.03
CA PHE A 130 -2.66 4.09 7.68
C PHE A 130 -2.87 2.99 6.65
N VAL A 131 -2.36 1.77 6.89
CA VAL A 131 -2.47 0.63 5.96
C VAL A 131 -3.80 -0.13 6.10
N ASP A 132 -4.63 0.21 7.09
CA ASP A 132 -5.90 -0.47 7.43
C ASP A 132 -5.70 -1.99 7.62
N LEU A 133 -4.62 -2.36 8.26
CA LEU A 133 -4.36 -3.72 8.69
C LEU A 133 -4.61 -3.86 10.20
N ASP A 134 -4.99 -5.04 10.62
CA ASP A 134 -4.95 -5.44 12.02
C ASP A 134 -3.65 -6.21 12.33
N GLU A 135 -3.31 -6.33 13.61
CA GLU A 135 -2.11 -7.05 14.07
C GLU A 135 -2.04 -8.52 13.63
N ASN A 136 -3.16 -9.12 13.24
CA ASN A 136 -3.23 -10.50 12.79
C ASN A 136 -3.05 -10.65 11.27
N SER A 137 -2.96 -9.54 10.54
CA SER A 137 -2.82 -9.49 9.08
C SER A 137 -1.43 -9.01 8.62
N LEU A 138 -0.44 -9.05 9.51
CA LEU A 138 0.93 -8.58 9.26
C LEU A 138 1.74 -9.50 8.32
N ASP A 139 1.26 -10.68 8.00
CA ASP A 139 1.90 -11.59 7.05
C ASP A 139 2.01 -10.97 5.63
N ASP A 140 1.20 -9.97 5.34
CA ASP A 140 1.22 -9.24 4.07
C ASP A 140 2.12 -8.00 4.08
N PHE A 141 2.75 -7.66 5.22
CA PHE A 141 3.62 -6.50 5.33
C PHE A 141 4.97 -6.73 4.62
N GLY A 142 5.36 -5.76 3.79
CA GLY A 142 6.67 -5.75 3.15
C GLY A 142 6.90 -6.86 2.12
N ASN A 143 5.85 -7.50 1.62
CA ASN A 143 5.95 -8.56 0.60
C ASN A 143 6.56 -8.05 -0.69
N ASP A 144 6.33 -6.79 -1.01
CA ASP A 144 6.92 -6.10 -2.16
C ASP A 144 7.59 -4.80 -1.74
N VAL A 145 8.59 -4.38 -2.50
CA VAL A 145 9.25 -3.09 -2.33
C VAL A 145 9.01 -2.26 -3.59
N ARG A 146 8.39 -1.11 -3.40
CA ARG A 146 8.17 -0.11 -4.44
C ARG A 146 9.33 0.89 -4.44
N ILE A 147 9.72 1.37 -5.62
CA ILE A 147 10.77 2.35 -5.81
C ILE A 147 10.20 3.59 -6.50
N VAL A 148 10.49 4.77 -5.95
CA VAL A 148 10.16 6.05 -6.55
C VAL A 148 11.45 6.85 -6.78
N LEU A 149 11.73 7.16 -8.02
CA LEU A 149 12.83 8.03 -8.40
C LEU A 149 12.26 9.41 -8.73
N ALA A 150 12.68 10.45 -8.01
CA ALA A 150 12.26 11.82 -8.30
C ALA A 150 13.48 12.70 -8.62
N SER A 151 13.48 13.31 -9.82
CA SER A 151 14.61 14.09 -10.31
C SER A 151 14.16 15.21 -11.25
N ALA A 152 14.99 16.24 -11.41
CA ALA A 152 14.76 17.32 -12.38
C ALA A 152 14.69 16.80 -13.82
N ASP A 153 15.50 15.80 -14.15
CA ASP A 153 15.44 15.09 -15.44
C ASP A 153 15.96 13.66 -15.32
N PHE A 154 15.71 12.86 -16.36
CA PHE A 154 16.10 11.46 -16.44
C PHE A 154 16.83 11.19 -17.76
N GLY A 155 18.06 10.71 -17.64
CA GLY A 155 18.85 10.29 -18.80
C GLY A 155 18.23 9.10 -19.52
N LYS A 156 18.53 8.97 -20.82
CA LYS A 156 18.01 7.87 -21.63
C LYS A 156 18.41 6.49 -21.12
N GLU A 157 19.63 6.36 -20.59
CA GLU A 157 20.12 5.09 -20.03
C GLU A 157 19.31 4.68 -18.81
N LEU A 158 19.05 5.62 -17.89
CA LEU A 158 18.24 5.40 -16.69
C LEU A 158 16.81 5.01 -17.06
N THR A 159 16.15 5.77 -17.93
CA THR A 159 14.77 5.47 -18.33
C THR A 159 14.67 4.12 -19.04
N THR A 160 15.67 3.75 -19.85
CA THR A 160 15.73 2.43 -20.50
C THR A 160 15.88 1.32 -19.45
N SER A 161 16.75 1.51 -18.47
CA SER A 161 16.95 0.56 -17.35
C SER A 161 15.67 0.40 -16.54
N VAL A 162 15.00 1.50 -16.21
CA VAL A 162 13.73 1.49 -15.46
C VAL A 162 12.64 0.74 -16.23
N LEU A 163 12.47 1.00 -17.52
CA LEU A 163 11.50 0.27 -18.34
C LEU A 163 11.78 -1.22 -18.39
N TRP A 164 13.06 -1.62 -18.50
CA TRP A 164 13.45 -3.02 -18.47
C TRP A 164 13.18 -3.67 -17.10
N LEU A 165 13.50 -2.98 -16.00
CA LEU A 165 13.24 -3.46 -14.63
C LEU A 165 11.74 -3.65 -14.40
N ARG A 166 10.92 -2.71 -14.87
CA ARG A 166 9.45 -2.83 -14.81
C ARG A 166 8.94 -4.04 -15.59
N ASP A 167 9.53 -4.33 -16.76
CA ASP A 167 9.20 -5.56 -17.52
C ASP A 167 9.57 -6.84 -16.75
N LYS A 168 10.55 -6.79 -15.87
CA LYS A 168 10.94 -7.89 -14.98
C LYS A 168 10.08 -7.98 -13.70
N GLY A 169 9.15 -7.08 -13.50
CA GLY A 169 8.23 -7.09 -12.38
C GLY A 169 8.67 -6.25 -11.20
N ILE A 170 9.74 -5.45 -11.33
CA ILE A 170 10.13 -4.49 -10.28
C ILE A 170 9.19 -3.28 -10.35
N ASP A 171 8.58 -2.93 -9.23
CA ASP A 171 7.76 -1.73 -9.13
C ASP A 171 8.64 -0.49 -8.90
N ILE A 172 8.94 0.19 -9.99
CA ILE A 172 9.79 1.38 -10.01
C ILE A 172 9.14 2.46 -10.88
N SER A 173 9.04 3.67 -10.35
CA SER A 173 8.46 4.83 -11.03
C SER A 173 9.45 5.98 -11.12
N CYS A 174 9.27 6.84 -12.12
CA CYS A 174 10.04 8.06 -12.31
C CYS A 174 9.10 9.27 -12.29
N VAL A 175 9.39 10.22 -11.41
CA VAL A 175 8.66 11.49 -11.28
C VAL A 175 9.61 12.64 -11.63
N ARG A 176 9.30 13.39 -12.69
CA ARG A 176 10.07 14.57 -13.09
C ARG A 176 9.61 15.78 -12.29
N LEU A 177 10.56 16.49 -11.70
CA LEU A 177 10.34 17.70 -10.92
C LEU A 177 10.89 18.91 -11.70
N THR A 178 10.00 19.66 -12.34
CA THR A 178 10.41 20.83 -13.14
C THR A 178 10.11 22.11 -12.38
N PRO A 179 11.13 22.88 -11.94
CA PRO A 179 10.93 24.17 -11.30
C PRO A 179 10.66 25.28 -12.33
N TYR A 180 9.78 26.20 -11.97
CA TYR A 180 9.42 27.39 -12.74
C TYR A 180 9.48 28.62 -11.86
N ARG A 181 10.10 29.70 -12.35
CA ARG A 181 10.07 30.99 -11.67
C ARG A 181 8.73 31.68 -11.94
N TYR A 182 8.06 32.06 -10.85
CA TYR A 182 6.85 32.87 -10.91
C TYR A 182 6.91 33.98 -9.86
N LYS A 183 7.22 35.20 -10.30
CA LYS A 183 7.48 36.38 -9.45
C LYS A 183 8.62 36.06 -8.46
N GLU A 184 8.33 36.15 -7.17
CA GLU A 184 9.28 35.82 -6.07
C GLU A 184 9.27 34.32 -5.69
N ASP A 185 8.30 33.53 -6.23
CA ASP A 185 8.10 32.14 -5.86
C ASP A 185 8.70 31.19 -6.92
N VAL A 186 8.98 29.97 -6.47
CA VAL A 186 9.33 28.82 -7.33
C VAL A 186 8.16 27.83 -7.30
N LEU A 187 7.57 27.59 -8.46
CA LEU A 187 6.56 26.54 -8.65
C LEU A 187 7.24 25.27 -9.13
N ILE A 188 6.84 24.13 -8.60
CA ILE A 188 7.34 22.82 -9.03
C ILE A 188 6.21 22.07 -9.73
N ASN A 189 6.44 21.65 -10.99
CA ASN A 189 5.60 20.69 -11.66
C ASN A 189 6.17 19.29 -11.38
N ALA A 190 5.41 18.46 -10.65
CA ALA A 190 5.71 17.06 -10.44
C ALA A 190 4.91 16.22 -11.44
N GLU A 191 5.59 15.49 -12.30
CA GLU A 191 4.99 14.72 -13.38
C GLU A 191 5.53 13.29 -13.39
N GLN A 192 4.68 12.29 -13.14
CA GLN A 192 5.07 10.89 -13.32
C GLN A 192 5.26 10.62 -14.82
N ILE A 193 6.48 10.26 -15.19
CA ILE A 193 6.86 9.95 -16.58
C ILE A 193 7.01 8.46 -16.85
N ILE A 194 7.22 7.65 -15.81
CA ILE A 194 7.26 6.19 -15.88
C ILE A 194 6.60 5.63 -14.60
N PRO A 195 5.61 4.73 -14.74
CA PRO A 195 4.85 4.48 -15.98
C PRO A 195 4.10 5.71 -16.45
N VAL A 196 3.75 5.74 -17.71
CA VAL A 196 2.83 6.76 -18.22
C VAL A 196 1.47 6.51 -17.57
N PRO A 197 0.85 7.48 -16.88
CA PRO A 197 -0.37 7.26 -16.11
C PRO A 197 -1.50 6.58 -16.88
N GLU A 198 -1.70 6.97 -18.15
CA GLU A 198 -2.74 6.41 -19.01
C GLU A 198 -2.53 4.93 -19.38
N VAL A 199 -1.31 4.41 -19.20
CA VAL A 199 -0.94 3.03 -19.53
C VAL A 199 -0.85 2.16 -18.28
N GLU A 200 -0.86 2.76 -17.10
CA GLU A 200 -0.63 2.06 -15.82
C GLU A 200 -1.70 0.99 -15.57
N GLU A 201 -2.98 1.28 -15.79
CA GLU A 201 -4.05 0.29 -15.68
C GLU A 201 -3.86 -0.92 -16.60
N TYR A 202 -3.36 -0.69 -17.83
CA TYR A 202 -3.06 -1.78 -18.75
C TYR A 202 -1.83 -2.58 -18.33
N GLN A 203 -0.83 -1.92 -17.76
CA GLN A 203 0.37 -2.59 -17.26
C GLN A 203 0.07 -3.44 -16.02
N VAL A 204 -0.79 -2.97 -15.11
CA VAL A 204 -1.26 -3.76 -13.96
C VAL A 204 -1.99 -5.02 -14.44
N LYS A 205 -2.96 -4.90 -15.35
CA LYS A 205 -3.65 -6.05 -15.95
C LYS A 205 -2.71 -7.00 -16.70
N PHE A 206 -1.67 -6.47 -17.35
CA PHE A 206 -0.67 -7.27 -18.03
C PHE A 206 0.26 -8.00 -17.07
N ARG A 207 0.62 -7.37 -15.93
CA ARG A 207 1.39 -8.01 -14.85
C ARG A 207 0.58 -9.11 -14.17
N GLU A 208 -0.68 -8.85 -13.85
CA GLU A 208 -1.60 -9.85 -13.30
C GLU A 208 -1.71 -11.06 -14.23
N LYS A 209 -1.91 -10.84 -15.53
CA LYS A 209 -1.95 -11.92 -16.54
C LYS A 209 -0.62 -12.66 -16.66
N ARG A 210 0.54 -11.96 -16.62
CA ARG A 210 1.87 -12.59 -16.62
C ARG A 210 2.16 -13.30 -15.30
N ALA A 211 1.74 -12.77 -14.17
CA ALA A 211 1.85 -13.42 -12.86
C ALA A 211 1.02 -14.71 -12.84
N GLU A 212 -0.21 -14.70 -13.37
CA GLU A 212 -1.03 -15.89 -13.55
C GLU A 212 -0.36 -16.92 -14.46
N GLN A 213 0.29 -16.48 -15.56
CA GLN A 213 1.04 -17.36 -16.44
C GLN A 213 2.32 -17.91 -15.82
N ARG A 214 3.05 -17.12 -15.01
CA ARG A 214 4.24 -17.59 -14.27
C ARG A 214 3.88 -18.49 -13.09
N THR A 215 2.76 -18.23 -12.41
CA THR A 215 2.27 -19.09 -11.33
C THR A 215 1.77 -20.43 -11.85
N SER A 216 1.41 -20.54 -13.13
CA SER A 216 1.13 -21.83 -13.76
C SER A 216 2.39 -22.68 -13.98
N VAL A 217 3.59 -22.08 -13.95
CA VAL A 217 4.89 -22.76 -14.15
C VAL A 217 5.65 -22.99 -12.82
N GLN A 218 5.41 -22.18 -11.79
CA GLN A 218 5.97 -22.35 -10.44
C GLN A 218 4.83 -22.43 -9.42
N LYS A 219 4.09 -23.53 -9.43
CA LYS A 219 3.19 -23.86 -8.33
C LYS A 219 4.00 -24.32 -7.12
N GLY A 220 4.43 -23.39 -6.29
CA GLY A 220 4.34 -23.56 -4.86
C GLY A 220 2.84 -23.58 -4.55
N GLU A 221 2.38 -24.54 -3.77
CA GLU A 221 0.98 -24.86 -3.54
C GLU A 221 0.21 -23.63 -3.05
N LYS A 222 -0.51 -22.96 -3.96
CA LYS A 222 -1.62 -22.11 -3.54
C LYS A 222 -2.61 -23.04 -2.83
N ASP A 223 -2.85 -22.76 -1.58
CA ASP A 223 -3.83 -23.50 -0.79
C ASP A 223 -5.24 -23.29 -1.38
N TYR A 224 -5.63 -24.22 -2.23
CA TYR A 224 -6.97 -24.32 -2.80
C TYR A 224 -7.90 -25.17 -1.93
N SER A 225 -7.59 -25.31 -0.62
CA SER A 225 -8.42 -26.10 0.29
C SER A 225 -9.88 -25.70 0.13
N GLU A 226 -10.69 -26.70 -0.14
CA GLU A 226 -12.11 -26.61 -0.13
C GLU A 226 -12.65 -27.25 1.16
N TYR A 227 -13.76 -26.80 1.62
CA TYR A 227 -14.36 -27.23 2.88
C TYR A 227 -15.82 -27.59 2.65
N ARG A 228 -16.26 -28.67 3.26
CA ARG A 228 -17.65 -29.11 3.25
C ARG A 228 -18.35 -28.61 4.51
N TYR A 229 -19.46 -27.88 4.30
CA TYR A 229 -20.30 -27.39 5.36
C TYR A 229 -21.78 -27.42 4.90
N ASN A 230 -22.68 -27.93 5.73
CA ASN A 230 -24.12 -28.09 5.43
C ASN A 230 -24.39 -28.72 4.05
N GLY A 231 -23.58 -29.71 3.63
CA GLY A 231 -23.72 -30.42 2.37
C GLY A 231 -23.20 -29.68 1.13
N HIS A 232 -22.66 -28.47 1.27
CA HIS A 232 -22.06 -27.68 0.20
C HIS A 232 -20.54 -27.61 0.32
N ILE A 233 -19.85 -27.42 -0.81
CA ILE A 233 -18.39 -27.24 -0.86
C ILE A 233 -18.09 -25.75 -1.05
N TYR A 234 -17.25 -25.22 -0.17
CA TYR A 234 -16.88 -23.80 -0.13
C TYR A 234 -15.37 -23.59 -0.21
N LYS A 235 -14.96 -22.55 -0.91
CA LYS A 235 -13.64 -21.94 -0.76
C LYS A 235 -13.61 -21.09 0.51
N LYS A 236 -12.43 -20.84 1.10
CA LYS A 236 -12.23 -20.15 2.38
C LYS A 236 -13.15 -18.94 2.60
N ARG A 237 -13.18 -17.99 1.64
CA ARG A 237 -13.98 -16.76 1.77
C ARG A 237 -15.50 -17.02 1.86
N HIS A 238 -16.00 -17.96 1.09
CA HIS A 238 -17.43 -18.29 1.10
C HIS A 238 -17.80 -19.19 2.30
N LEU A 239 -16.87 -20.05 2.74
CA LEU A 239 -17.03 -20.75 4.00
C LEU A 239 -17.15 -19.78 5.16
N ALA A 240 -16.30 -18.75 5.20
CA ALA A 240 -16.33 -17.75 6.25
C ALA A 240 -17.66 -17.00 6.28
N LEU A 241 -18.16 -16.60 5.11
CA LEU A 241 -19.48 -15.97 5.01
C LEU A 241 -20.56 -16.92 5.57
N ALA A 242 -20.60 -18.16 5.13
CA ALA A 242 -21.61 -19.15 5.59
C ALA A 242 -21.56 -19.39 7.10
N LEU A 243 -20.36 -19.59 7.66
CA LEU A 243 -20.21 -19.83 9.11
C LEU A 243 -20.60 -18.63 9.96
N VAL A 244 -20.25 -17.41 9.53
CA VAL A 244 -20.63 -16.19 10.26
C VAL A 244 -22.12 -15.92 10.14
N THR A 245 -22.70 -16.13 8.98
CA THR A 245 -24.16 -15.99 8.77
C THR A 245 -24.93 -16.95 9.69
N ASP A 246 -24.59 -18.24 9.67
CA ASP A 246 -25.26 -19.25 10.50
C ASP A 246 -25.05 -18.98 12.01
N TRP A 247 -23.88 -18.45 12.38
CA TRP A 247 -23.64 -18.04 13.77
C TRP A 247 -24.53 -16.86 14.17
N ILE A 248 -24.67 -15.85 13.31
CA ILE A 248 -25.56 -14.70 13.53
C ILE A 248 -27.01 -15.15 13.63
N GLU A 249 -27.47 -16.00 12.73
CA GLU A 249 -28.84 -16.55 12.77
C GLU A 249 -29.13 -17.31 14.05
N LYS A 250 -28.15 -18.08 14.55
CA LYS A 250 -28.28 -18.88 15.77
C LYS A 250 -28.26 -18.04 17.05
N HIS A 251 -27.37 -17.01 17.12
CA HIS A 251 -27.14 -16.27 18.34
C HIS A 251 -27.86 -14.92 18.41
N GLN A 252 -28.38 -14.44 17.27
CA GLN A 252 -29.19 -13.21 17.17
C GLN A 252 -28.53 -11.99 17.84
N PRO A 253 -27.24 -11.65 17.48
CA PRO A 253 -26.57 -10.48 18.01
C PRO A 253 -27.39 -9.23 17.68
N GLN A 254 -27.48 -8.27 18.62
CA GLN A 254 -28.33 -7.11 18.46
C GLN A 254 -27.67 -6.01 17.62
N SER A 255 -26.34 -5.97 17.54
CA SER A 255 -25.57 -4.93 16.87
C SER A 255 -24.29 -5.47 16.23
N LEU A 256 -23.68 -4.70 15.33
CA LEU A 256 -22.33 -4.98 14.80
C LEU A 256 -21.31 -5.16 15.94
N ASN A 257 -21.42 -4.35 17.00
CA ASN A 257 -20.49 -4.44 18.13
C ASN A 257 -20.58 -5.80 18.85
N ASP A 258 -21.76 -6.41 18.95
CA ASP A 258 -21.91 -7.75 19.51
C ASP A 258 -21.26 -8.80 18.63
N VAL A 259 -21.38 -8.67 17.33
CA VAL A 259 -20.68 -9.55 16.36
C VAL A 259 -19.16 -9.38 16.50
N LEU A 260 -18.65 -8.16 16.52
CA LEU A 260 -17.23 -7.89 16.65
C LEU A 260 -16.68 -8.44 17.97
N ASN A 261 -17.38 -8.27 19.09
CA ASN A 261 -16.95 -8.77 20.40
C ASN A 261 -16.87 -10.31 20.44
N ALA A 262 -17.78 -10.99 19.75
CA ALA A 262 -17.78 -12.45 19.71
C ALA A 262 -16.57 -13.02 18.94
N PHE A 263 -16.10 -12.34 17.89
CA PHE A 263 -15.08 -12.84 16.99
C PHE A 263 -13.69 -12.19 17.17
N ASN A 264 -13.57 -11.06 17.89
CA ASN A 264 -12.33 -10.27 17.96
C ASN A 264 -11.14 -11.02 18.52
N GLU A 265 -11.29 -11.74 19.65
CA GLU A 265 -10.19 -12.50 20.26
C GLU A 265 -9.99 -13.89 19.65
N PRO A 266 -11.08 -14.71 19.48
CA PRO A 266 -10.87 -16.08 19.04
C PRO A 266 -10.56 -16.23 17.57
N VAL A 267 -10.97 -15.27 16.71
CA VAL A 267 -10.84 -15.40 15.24
C VAL A 267 -10.00 -14.28 14.64
N ARG A 268 -10.56 -13.06 14.59
CA ARG A 268 -9.88 -11.87 14.05
C ARG A 268 -10.65 -10.60 14.35
N ARG A 269 -9.95 -9.48 14.46
CA ARG A 269 -10.57 -8.15 14.54
C ARG A 269 -11.23 -7.80 13.18
N ARG A 270 -12.28 -6.99 13.22
CA ARG A 270 -13.00 -6.48 12.03
C ARG A 270 -13.45 -7.57 11.06
N ILE A 271 -14.08 -8.62 11.60
CA ILE A 271 -14.71 -9.67 10.77
C ILE A 271 -15.84 -9.11 9.91
N ALA A 272 -16.47 -8.02 10.35
CA ALA A 272 -17.56 -7.34 9.68
C ALA A 272 -17.43 -5.83 9.80
N ILE A 273 -18.13 -5.09 8.93
CA ILE A 273 -18.24 -3.63 8.93
C ILE A 273 -19.66 -3.25 8.53
N LEU A 274 -20.15 -2.05 8.88
CA LEU A 274 -21.38 -1.53 8.31
C LEU A 274 -21.24 -1.38 6.80
N ALA A 275 -22.26 -1.78 6.06
CA ALA A 275 -22.22 -1.74 4.60
C ALA A 275 -21.99 -0.31 4.08
N ASP A 276 -22.57 0.69 4.75
CA ASP A 276 -22.44 2.10 4.40
C ASP A 276 -21.04 2.68 4.75
N ASP A 277 -20.30 2.04 5.66
CA ASP A 277 -18.97 2.45 6.09
C ASP A 277 -17.85 1.83 5.24
N ILE A 278 -18.17 1.01 4.23
CA ILE A 278 -17.16 0.42 3.36
C ILE A 278 -16.52 1.51 2.49
N PRO A 279 -15.20 1.79 2.62
CA PRO A 279 -14.53 2.76 1.76
C PRO A 279 -14.61 2.37 0.29
N GLN A 280 -14.85 3.33 -0.62
CA GLN A 280 -15.03 3.06 -2.07
C GLN A 280 -13.88 2.25 -2.69
N GLY A 281 -12.63 2.48 -2.26
CA GLY A 281 -11.47 1.73 -2.73
C GLY A 281 -11.34 0.30 -2.17
N ARG A 282 -12.22 -0.12 -1.24
CA ARG A 282 -12.12 -1.39 -0.50
C ARG A 282 -13.34 -2.29 -0.62
N ILE A 283 -14.30 -1.94 -1.45
CA ILE A 283 -15.52 -2.73 -1.69
C ILE A 283 -15.17 -4.19 -1.99
N ARG A 284 -14.11 -4.43 -2.78
CA ARG A 284 -13.64 -5.78 -3.13
C ARG A 284 -13.11 -6.62 -1.96
N ARG A 285 -12.90 -6.04 -0.78
CA ARG A 285 -12.43 -6.76 0.42
C ARG A 285 -13.55 -7.30 1.30
N PHE A 286 -14.78 -7.04 0.93
CA PHE A 286 -15.97 -7.46 1.66
C PHE A 286 -16.94 -8.20 0.73
N HIS A 287 -17.80 -9.03 1.30
CA HIS A 287 -18.96 -9.56 0.61
C HIS A 287 -20.02 -8.47 0.59
N SER A 288 -20.04 -7.66 -0.47
CA SER A 288 -20.86 -6.45 -0.61
C SER A 288 -22.01 -6.63 -1.61
N ASP A 289 -22.19 -7.82 -2.18
CA ASP A 289 -23.32 -8.14 -3.02
C ASP A 289 -24.60 -8.17 -2.16
N GLU A 290 -25.74 -7.69 -2.67
CA GLU A 290 -26.99 -7.58 -1.91
C GLU A 290 -27.38 -8.90 -1.20
N ASP A 291 -27.16 -10.03 -1.86
CA ASP A 291 -27.46 -11.37 -1.32
C ASP A 291 -26.49 -11.82 -0.20
N ALA A 292 -25.38 -11.13 -0.02
CA ALA A 292 -24.35 -11.46 0.95
C ALA A 292 -24.32 -10.50 2.16
N LEU A 293 -25.11 -9.43 2.12
CA LEU A 293 -25.29 -8.51 3.23
C LEU A 293 -26.19 -9.12 4.31
N ILE A 294 -25.89 -8.84 5.56
CA ILE A 294 -26.65 -9.37 6.70
C ILE A 294 -27.27 -8.21 7.44
N THR A 295 -28.60 -8.25 7.63
CA THR A 295 -29.32 -7.27 8.44
C THR A 295 -29.45 -7.79 9.87
N LEU A 296 -29.00 -7.00 10.83
CA LEU A 296 -29.10 -7.28 12.27
C LEU A 296 -30.43 -6.80 12.85
N PRO A 297 -30.83 -7.26 14.05
CA PRO A 297 -32.10 -6.90 14.66
C PRO A 297 -32.29 -5.39 14.95
N ASN A 298 -31.22 -4.61 15.00
CA ASN A 298 -31.25 -3.15 15.15
C ASN A 298 -31.26 -2.38 13.82
N ASP A 299 -31.58 -3.05 12.70
CA ASP A 299 -31.58 -2.52 11.34
C ASP A 299 -30.18 -2.16 10.78
N GLU A 300 -29.09 -2.48 11.49
CA GLU A 300 -27.74 -2.37 10.93
C GLU A 300 -27.54 -3.40 9.83
N VAL A 301 -27.06 -2.95 8.66
CA VAL A 301 -26.66 -3.81 7.55
C VAL A 301 -25.16 -3.96 7.55
N ILE A 302 -24.67 -5.20 7.67
CA ILE A 302 -23.25 -5.49 7.77
C ILE A 302 -22.74 -6.32 6.59
N ALA A 303 -21.48 -6.09 6.23
CA ALA A 303 -20.73 -6.86 5.24
C ALA A 303 -19.60 -7.63 5.91
N ILE A 304 -19.48 -8.92 5.58
CA ILE A 304 -18.41 -9.78 6.10
C ILE A 304 -17.16 -9.64 5.23
N THR A 305 -15.98 -9.59 5.84
CA THR A 305 -14.71 -9.56 5.11
C THR A 305 -14.52 -10.83 4.27
N ASN A 306 -13.98 -10.67 3.06
CA ASN A 306 -13.62 -11.80 2.18
C ASN A 306 -12.10 -12.12 2.21
N GLN A 307 -11.34 -11.45 3.07
CA GLN A 307 -9.89 -11.61 3.21
C GLN A 307 -9.59 -12.70 4.26
N TRP A 308 -9.25 -13.91 3.81
CA TRP A 308 -9.04 -15.06 4.68
C TRP A 308 -7.73 -15.78 4.38
N SER A 309 -6.76 -15.68 5.28
CA SER A 309 -5.56 -16.52 5.31
C SER A 309 -5.88 -17.93 5.80
N LEU A 310 -4.95 -18.89 5.63
CA LEU A 310 -5.09 -20.23 6.16
C LEU A 310 -5.22 -20.19 7.69
N SER A 311 -4.45 -19.38 8.37
CA SER A 311 -4.45 -19.26 9.82
C SER A 311 -5.78 -18.71 10.34
N ASN A 312 -6.33 -17.67 9.73
CA ASN A 312 -7.59 -17.06 10.17
C ASN A 312 -8.80 -17.97 9.88
N ILE A 313 -8.81 -18.66 8.74
CA ILE A 313 -9.92 -19.59 8.44
C ILE A 313 -9.90 -20.80 9.38
N THR A 314 -8.72 -21.29 9.76
CA THR A 314 -8.59 -22.39 10.74
C THR A 314 -9.13 -21.97 12.12
N ARG A 315 -8.84 -20.73 12.55
CA ARG A 315 -9.41 -20.18 13.81
C ARG A 315 -10.93 -20.06 13.74
N LEU A 316 -11.46 -19.59 12.60
CA LEU A 316 -12.92 -19.50 12.41
C LEU A 316 -13.58 -20.87 12.42
N ILE A 317 -12.98 -21.88 11.78
CA ILE A 317 -13.49 -23.26 11.80
C ILE A 317 -13.51 -23.77 13.23
N HIS A 318 -12.42 -23.60 13.99
CA HIS A 318 -12.37 -24.04 15.39
C HIS A 318 -13.43 -23.33 16.27
N PHE A 319 -13.63 -22.03 16.07
CA PHE A 319 -14.69 -21.27 16.75
C PHE A 319 -16.09 -21.79 16.38
N ALA A 320 -16.33 -22.08 15.10
CA ALA A 320 -17.59 -22.62 14.61
C ALA A 320 -17.87 -24.03 15.20
N GLU A 321 -16.84 -24.88 15.27
CA GLU A 321 -16.94 -26.22 15.90
C GLU A 321 -17.30 -26.14 17.38
N GLN A 322 -16.71 -25.19 18.13
CA GLN A 322 -17.09 -24.92 19.53
C GLN A 322 -18.55 -24.48 19.67
N SER A 323 -19.10 -23.86 18.61
CA SER A 323 -20.51 -23.43 18.52
C SER A 323 -21.44 -24.59 18.02
N GLY A 324 -20.89 -25.78 17.80
CA GLY A 324 -21.63 -26.96 17.35
C GLY A 324 -21.85 -27.06 15.85
N MET A 325 -21.08 -26.31 15.02
CA MET A 325 -21.06 -26.46 13.58
C MET A 325 -20.04 -27.52 13.17
N VAL A 326 -20.30 -28.28 12.14
CA VAL A 326 -19.41 -29.34 11.66
C VAL A 326 -18.86 -28.94 10.30
N VAL A 327 -17.53 -28.73 10.24
CA VAL A 327 -16.80 -28.38 9.02
C VAL A 327 -15.79 -29.47 8.71
N GLU A 328 -15.82 -29.98 7.49
CA GLU A 328 -14.87 -30.98 7.01
C GLU A 328 -14.02 -30.40 5.89
N LYS A 329 -12.73 -30.74 5.83
CA LYS A 329 -11.91 -30.43 4.66
C LYS A 329 -12.38 -31.32 3.51
N ALA A 330 -12.70 -30.71 2.37
CA ALA A 330 -13.01 -31.48 1.16
C ALA A 330 -11.71 -31.93 0.52
N ASP A 331 -11.63 -33.21 0.14
CA ASP A 331 -10.46 -33.82 -0.54
C ASP A 331 -10.31 -33.31 -1.98
#